data_8a5ee4c414dac03ec89ae1eba2f9534b
#
_entry.id   8a5ee4c414dac03ec89ae1eba2f9534b
#
_cell.length_a   1.000
_cell.length_b   1.000
_cell.length_c   1.000
_cell.angle_alpha   90.00
_cell.angle_beta   90.00
_cell.angle_gamma   90.00
#
_symmetry.space_group_name_H-M   'P 1'
#
loop_
_entity.id
_entity.type
_entity.pdbx_description
1 polymer ?
#
loop_
_entity_poly.entity_id
_entity_poly.type
_entity_poly.pdbx_seq_one_letter_code
_entity_poly.pdbx_strand_id
1 'polypeptide(L)'
;MQKIETILSDGNRELKKNKIETSNLESQILLSFMLGVPREYLIINSNLKLDDEKISKYRKLIKRRSEGESISNITGKREFYGREFSVSGNVLDPRPETELIINIIKEIYAKDVSCSVIDLGTGSACLISTLLLEFPNFKGIGTDISEDAINIAQKNAKEYLINDRVSFIVSDWLDAIDFNQFDILISNPPYIPREELESLPLEVLYNDPLIALDGGMDGLEHYKKIASNIKNKNNDKEKFLIIEIYENTVDDLFHYLENIGFERENMILYYDFSNRKRVIVSK
;
A
#
# COMPACT_ATOMS: atom_id res chain seq x y z
N MET A 1 35.61 6.09 -16.45
CA MET A 1 35.49 5.69 -15.01
C MET A 1 35.37 6.92 -14.11
N GLN A 2 34.35 7.00 -13.23
CA GLN A 2 34.11 8.10 -12.29
C GLN A 2 33.91 7.54 -10.87
N LYS A 3 34.23 8.35 -9.84
CA LYS A 3 34.02 7.97 -8.45
C LYS A 3 32.52 7.95 -8.10
N ILE A 4 32.13 7.08 -7.13
CA ILE A 4 30.76 6.99 -6.62
C ILE A 4 30.25 8.37 -6.16
N GLU A 5 31.05 9.14 -5.38
CA GLU A 5 30.65 10.47 -4.92
C GLU A 5 30.29 11.43 -6.07
N THR A 6 31.06 11.38 -7.16
CA THR A 6 30.81 12.22 -8.35
C THR A 6 29.53 11.81 -9.07
N ILE A 7 29.32 10.49 -9.23
CA ILE A 7 28.14 9.92 -9.90
C ILE A 7 26.86 10.24 -9.11
N LEU A 8 26.90 10.13 -7.78
CA LEU A 8 25.79 10.50 -6.91
C LEU A 8 25.47 11.99 -6.97
N SER A 9 26.53 12.86 -6.98
CA SER A 9 26.34 14.31 -7.12
C SER A 9 25.68 14.67 -8.45
N ASP A 10 26.06 14.01 -9.54
CA ASP A 10 25.47 14.21 -10.86
C ASP A 10 24.01 13.76 -10.89
N GLY A 11 23.68 12.58 -10.33
CA GLY A 11 22.32 12.06 -10.23
C GLY A 11 21.42 12.97 -9.38
N ASN A 12 21.89 13.37 -8.20
CA ASN A 12 21.18 14.31 -7.33
C ASN A 12 20.87 15.63 -8.05
N ARG A 13 21.83 16.20 -8.74
CA ARG A 13 21.66 17.45 -9.49
C ARG A 13 20.62 17.30 -10.60
N GLU A 14 20.60 16.19 -11.30
CA GLU A 14 19.63 15.92 -12.38
C GLU A 14 18.21 15.79 -11.83
N LEU A 15 18.02 15.00 -10.76
CA LEU A 15 16.72 14.85 -10.09
C LEU A 15 16.22 16.16 -9.49
N LYS A 16 17.13 16.95 -8.89
CA LYS A 16 16.78 18.28 -8.33
C LYS A 16 16.30 19.27 -9.39
N LYS A 17 16.89 19.26 -10.61
CA LYS A 17 16.41 20.09 -11.73
C LYS A 17 14.98 19.76 -12.11
N ASN A 18 14.56 18.52 -11.93
CA ASN A 18 13.20 18.04 -12.20
C ASN A 18 12.28 18.14 -10.95
N LYS A 19 12.65 19.00 -9.96
CA LYS A 19 11.87 19.33 -8.78
C LYS A 19 11.59 18.14 -7.84
N ILE A 20 12.43 17.12 -7.86
CA ILE A 20 12.33 15.99 -6.94
C ILE A 20 12.97 16.42 -5.61
N GLU A 21 12.15 16.56 -4.57
CA GLU A 21 12.59 17.07 -3.26
C GLU A 21 13.57 16.12 -2.57
N THR A 22 13.35 14.82 -2.69
CA THR A 22 14.16 13.75 -2.10
C THR A 22 15.33 13.32 -3.01
N SER A 23 15.74 14.18 -3.95
CA SER A 23 16.72 13.89 -5.01
C SER A 23 18.02 13.25 -4.53
N ASN A 24 18.56 13.67 -3.37
CA ASN A 24 19.77 13.08 -2.80
C ASN A 24 19.54 11.63 -2.33
N LEU A 25 18.45 11.37 -1.63
CA LEU A 25 18.07 10.03 -1.17
C LEU A 25 17.79 9.11 -2.37
N GLU A 26 17.01 9.58 -3.32
CA GLU A 26 16.60 8.78 -4.48
C GLU A 26 17.79 8.45 -5.40
N SER A 27 18.72 9.38 -5.59
CA SER A 27 19.96 9.10 -6.33
C SER A 27 20.78 7.97 -5.69
N GLN A 28 20.84 7.92 -4.34
CA GLN A 28 21.50 6.84 -3.61
C GLN A 28 20.74 5.52 -3.74
N ILE A 29 19.42 5.52 -3.61
CA ILE A 29 18.57 4.32 -3.78
C ILE A 29 18.80 3.71 -5.16
N LEU A 30 18.75 4.51 -6.22
CA LEU A 30 18.93 4.03 -7.59
C LEU A 30 20.33 3.47 -7.85
N LEU A 31 21.39 4.09 -7.29
CA LEU A 31 22.74 3.56 -7.44
C LEU A 31 22.93 2.28 -6.62
N SER A 32 22.42 2.23 -5.41
CA SER A 32 22.40 1.06 -4.53
C SER A 32 21.70 -0.13 -5.22
N PHE A 33 20.49 0.11 -5.74
CA PHE A 33 19.73 -0.87 -6.51
C PHE A 33 20.51 -1.40 -7.72
N MET A 34 21.06 -0.53 -8.53
CA MET A 34 21.81 -0.90 -9.74
C MET A 34 23.06 -1.71 -9.42
N LEU A 35 23.73 -1.42 -8.30
CA LEU A 35 24.93 -2.14 -7.86
C LEU A 35 24.61 -3.42 -7.07
N GLY A 36 23.37 -3.60 -6.59
CA GLY A 36 22.98 -4.71 -5.72
C GLY A 36 23.64 -4.64 -4.33
N VAL A 37 23.86 -3.44 -3.79
CA VAL A 37 24.54 -3.20 -2.52
C VAL A 37 23.70 -2.30 -1.61
N PRO A 38 23.84 -2.36 -0.27
CA PRO A 38 23.17 -1.43 0.63
C PRO A 38 23.69 0.00 0.49
N ARG A 39 22.88 1.00 0.85
CA ARG A 39 23.26 2.42 0.70
C ARG A 39 24.49 2.82 1.50
N GLU A 40 24.70 2.21 2.65
CA GLU A 40 25.90 2.40 3.51
C GLU A 40 27.17 2.07 2.76
N TYR A 41 27.12 1.07 1.87
CA TYR A 41 28.26 0.73 1.00
C TYR A 41 28.71 1.91 0.14
N LEU A 42 27.77 2.71 -0.37
CA LEU A 42 28.08 3.88 -1.22
C LEU A 42 28.82 4.97 -0.44
N ILE A 43 28.47 5.14 0.84
CA ILE A 43 29.11 6.11 1.74
C ILE A 43 30.56 5.68 2.05
N ILE A 44 30.70 4.42 2.46
CA ILE A 44 32.02 3.86 2.84
C ILE A 44 32.97 3.84 1.63
N ASN A 45 32.43 3.54 0.43
CA ASN A 45 33.22 3.37 -0.80
C ASN A 45 33.08 4.57 -1.77
N SER A 46 32.87 5.77 -1.27
CA SER A 46 32.63 6.98 -2.06
C SER A 46 33.71 7.25 -3.11
N ASN A 47 34.97 6.87 -2.83
CA ASN A 47 36.12 7.01 -3.73
C ASN A 47 36.27 5.88 -4.75
N LEU A 48 35.49 4.79 -4.65
CA LEU A 48 35.53 3.69 -5.63
C LEU A 48 35.14 4.19 -7.01
N LYS A 49 35.89 3.79 -8.04
CA LYS A 49 35.60 4.15 -9.42
C LYS A 49 34.73 3.07 -10.06
N LEU A 50 33.64 3.48 -10.68
CA LEU A 50 32.77 2.63 -11.49
C LEU A 50 33.18 2.75 -12.97
N ASP A 51 33.00 1.67 -13.71
CA ASP A 51 33.19 1.62 -15.15
C ASP A 51 32.08 2.35 -15.92
N ASP A 52 32.32 2.63 -17.19
CA ASP A 52 31.39 3.43 -17.99
C ASP A 52 30.07 2.69 -18.29
N GLU A 53 30.07 1.35 -18.25
CA GLU A 53 28.86 0.55 -18.41
C GLU A 53 27.90 0.76 -17.19
N LYS A 54 28.42 0.65 -15.97
CA LYS A 54 27.64 0.90 -14.75
C LYS A 54 27.17 2.35 -14.69
N ILE A 55 28.00 3.30 -15.04
CA ILE A 55 27.61 4.72 -15.10
C ILE A 55 26.46 4.92 -16.10
N SER A 56 26.53 4.29 -17.28
CA SER A 56 25.45 4.36 -18.28
C SER A 56 24.14 3.76 -17.77
N LYS A 57 24.20 2.59 -17.11
CA LYS A 57 23.01 1.96 -16.49
C LYS A 57 22.38 2.88 -15.44
N TYR A 58 23.18 3.42 -14.54
CA TYR A 58 22.70 4.36 -13.52
C TYR A 58 22.04 5.60 -14.12
N ARG A 59 22.67 6.22 -15.13
CA ARG A 59 22.10 7.39 -15.81
C ARG A 59 20.75 7.10 -16.46
N LYS A 60 20.52 5.89 -16.96
CA LYS A 60 19.21 5.48 -17.48
C LYS A 60 18.15 5.45 -16.38
N LEU A 61 18.49 4.96 -15.17
CA LEU A 61 17.57 4.96 -14.03
C LEU A 61 17.26 6.39 -13.57
N ILE A 62 18.27 7.26 -13.46
CA ILE A 62 18.09 8.68 -13.16
C ILE A 62 17.18 9.35 -14.19
N LYS A 63 17.36 9.05 -15.47
CA LYS A 63 16.51 9.58 -16.54
C LYS A 63 15.05 9.14 -16.37
N ARG A 64 14.79 7.83 -16.19
CA ARG A 64 13.43 7.30 -15.93
C ARG A 64 12.77 8.04 -14.78
N ARG A 65 13.50 8.19 -13.65
CA ARG A 65 12.99 8.92 -12.47
C ARG A 65 12.74 10.39 -12.77
N SER A 66 13.60 11.05 -13.50
CA SER A 66 13.43 12.47 -13.88
C SER A 66 12.26 12.71 -14.84
N GLU A 67 11.83 11.68 -15.56
CA GLU A 67 10.66 11.66 -16.46
C GLU A 67 9.35 11.31 -15.70
N GLY A 68 9.40 11.12 -14.36
CA GLY A 68 8.23 10.93 -13.52
C GLY A 68 7.97 9.50 -13.06
N GLU A 69 8.77 8.52 -13.49
CA GLU A 69 8.61 7.13 -13.01
C GLU A 69 9.00 7.03 -11.54
N SER A 70 8.19 6.38 -10.70
CA SER A 70 8.42 6.26 -9.26
C SER A 70 9.63 5.37 -8.94
N ILE A 71 10.25 5.60 -7.78
CA ILE A 71 11.33 4.74 -7.29
C ILE A 71 10.86 3.29 -7.17
N SER A 72 9.66 3.07 -6.68
CA SER A 72 9.06 1.74 -6.53
C SER A 72 8.88 1.02 -7.87
N ASN A 73 8.41 1.70 -8.91
CA ASN A 73 8.29 1.12 -10.25
C ASN A 73 9.66 0.86 -10.90
N ILE A 74 10.65 1.73 -10.68
CA ILE A 74 12.00 1.53 -11.18
C ILE A 74 12.69 0.34 -10.52
N THR A 75 12.53 0.20 -9.20
CA THR A 75 13.22 -0.84 -8.41
C THR A 75 12.42 -2.12 -8.27
N GLY A 76 11.10 -2.07 -8.52
CA GLY A 76 10.17 -3.16 -8.27
C GLY A 76 9.93 -3.43 -6.79
N LYS A 77 10.24 -2.47 -5.90
CA LYS A 77 10.23 -2.65 -4.45
C LYS A 77 9.71 -1.41 -3.73
N ARG A 78 8.96 -1.64 -2.65
CA ARG A 78 8.45 -0.61 -1.75
C ARG A 78 8.61 -1.04 -0.30
N GLU A 79 9.08 -0.14 0.54
CA GLU A 79 9.07 -0.36 1.99
C GLU A 79 7.70 -0.06 2.57
N PHE A 80 7.21 -0.95 3.45
CA PHE A 80 5.99 -0.79 4.23
C PHE A 80 6.19 -1.44 5.61
N TYR A 81 5.97 -0.71 6.67
CA TYR A 81 6.13 -1.14 8.06
C TYR A 81 7.51 -1.77 8.35
N GLY A 82 8.57 -1.15 7.83
CA GLY A 82 9.96 -1.62 7.96
C GLY A 82 10.28 -2.92 7.20
N ARG A 83 9.44 -3.29 6.22
CA ARG A 83 9.61 -4.49 5.37
C ARG A 83 9.57 -4.10 3.91
N GLU A 84 10.33 -4.82 3.08
CA GLU A 84 10.40 -4.57 1.65
C GLU A 84 9.44 -5.48 0.88
N PHE A 85 8.49 -4.91 0.14
CA PHE A 85 7.53 -5.63 -0.68
C PHE A 85 7.81 -5.46 -2.17
N SER A 86 7.66 -6.52 -2.94
CA SER A 86 7.62 -6.46 -4.39
C SER A 86 6.37 -5.71 -4.85
N VAL A 87 6.55 -4.77 -5.79
CA VAL A 87 5.46 -3.98 -6.39
C VAL A 87 5.67 -3.87 -7.90
N SER A 88 4.67 -3.38 -8.61
CA SER A 88 4.74 -3.03 -10.03
C SER A 88 3.71 -1.95 -10.33
N GLY A 89 3.74 -1.36 -11.52
CA GLY A 89 2.73 -0.40 -11.98
C GLY A 89 1.29 -0.95 -12.07
N ASN A 90 1.08 -2.23 -11.77
CA ASN A 90 -0.24 -2.88 -11.76
C ASN A 90 -0.86 -2.96 -10.36
N VAL A 91 -0.17 -2.48 -9.32
CA VAL A 91 -0.69 -2.39 -7.95
C VAL A 91 -0.43 -1.01 -7.38
N LEU A 92 -1.31 -0.58 -6.47
CA LEU A 92 -1.08 0.66 -5.71
C LEU A 92 0.25 0.58 -4.97
N ASP A 93 1.05 1.63 -5.09
CA ASP A 93 2.27 1.75 -4.29
C ASP A 93 1.89 1.87 -2.79
N PRO A 94 2.33 0.96 -1.90
CA PRO A 94 1.96 0.99 -0.49
C PRO A 94 2.17 2.36 0.16
N ARG A 95 1.13 2.86 0.84
CA ARG A 95 1.15 4.20 1.46
C ARG A 95 1.51 4.11 2.95
N PRO A 96 2.36 5.01 3.47
CA PRO A 96 2.71 5.02 4.90
C PRO A 96 1.49 5.19 5.82
N GLU A 97 0.47 5.92 5.38
CA GLU A 97 -0.77 6.15 6.13
C GLU A 97 -1.52 4.86 6.42
N THR A 98 -1.45 3.87 5.51
CA THR A 98 -2.10 2.55 5.66
C THR A 98 -1.50 1.75 6.83
N GLU A 99 -0.27 2.06 7.27
CA GLU A 99 0.35 1.45 8.45
C GLU A 99 -0.44 1.68 9.74
N LEU A 100 -1.29 2.72 9.77
CA LEU A 100 -2.18 3.00 10.90
C LEU A 100 -3.11 1.82 11.19
N ILE A 101 -3.58 1.09 10.17
CA ILE A 101 -4.42 -0.11 10.34
C ILE A 101 -3.70 -1.18 11.17
N ILE A 102 -2.40 -1.39 10.93
CA ILE A 102 -1.60 -2.33 11.72
C ILE A 102 -1.55 -1.91 13.19
N ASN A 103 -1.31 -0.62 13.44
CA ASN A 103 -1.22 -0.09 14.80
C ASN A 103 -2.55 -0.23 15.54
N ILE A 104 -3.67 0.06 14.90
CA ILE A 104 -5.03 -0.10 15.45
C ILE A 104 -5.27 -1.57 15.84
N ILE A 105 -4.93 -2.52 14.98
CA ILE A 105 -5.13 -3.94 15.27
C ILE A 105 -4.24 -4.38 16.45
N LYS A 106 -3.04 -3.83 16.59
CA LYS A 106 -2.16 -4.08 17.75
C LYS A 106 -2.69 -3.48 19.06
N GLU A 107 -3.53 -2.47 19.01
CA GLU A 107 -4.24 -1.94 20.19
C GLU A 107 -5.44 -2.80 20.59
N ILE A 108 -6.12 -3.42 19.60
CA ILE A 108 -7.33 -4.23 19.84
C ILE A 108 -6.98 -5.65 20.27
N TYR A 109 -5.93 -6.25 19.71
CA TYR A 109 -5.61 -7.66 19.89
C TYR A 109 -4.26 -7.90 20.57
N ALA A 110 -4.22 -8.84 21.50
CA ALA A 110 -2.97 -9.37 22.02
C ALA A 110 -2.25 -10.23 20.96
N LYS A 111 -0.93 -10.24 20.99
CA LYS A 111 -0.08 -10.85 19.95
C LYS A 111 -0.32 -12.35 19.73
N ASP A 112 -0.73 -13.07 20.76
CA ASP A 112 -0.90 -14.53 20.79
C ASP A 112 -2.34 -15.00 20.46
N VAL A 113 -3.25 -14.06 20.23
CA VAL A 113 -4.65 -14.36 19.86
C VAL A 113 -4.70 -14.99 18.47
N SER A 114 -5.56 -15.99 18.30
CA SER A 114 -5.90 -16.54 16.98
C SER A 114 -7.05 -15.76 16.38
N CYS A 115 -6.87 -15.29 15.14
CA CYS A 115 -7.86 -14.49 14.44
C CYS A 115 -7.82 -14.76 12.94
N SER A 116 -8.99 -14.69 12.30
CA SER A 116 -9.15 -14.79 10.85
C SER A 116 -9.38 -13.42 10.24
N VAL A 117 -8.55 -13.05 9.27
CA VAL A 117 -8.55 -11.72 8.63
C VAL A 117 -8.86 -11.82 7.15
N ILE A 118 -9.68 -10.93 6.63
CA ILE A 118 -9.83 -10.73 5.19
C ILE A 118 -9.33 -9.32 4.80
N ASP A 119 -8.49 -9.25 3.76
CA ASP A 119 -7.97 -8.02 3.18
C ASP A 119 -8.58 -7.81 1.80
N LEU A 120 -9.46 -6.82 1.68
CA LEU A 120 -10.18 -6.51 0.45
C LEU A 120 -9.44 -5.44 -0.37
N GLY A 121 -9.15 -5.75 -1.63
CA GLY A 121 -8.27 -4.93 -2.47
C GLY A 121 -6.82 -5.05 -1.98
N THR A 122 -6.34 -6.28 -1.82
CA THR A 122 -5.06 -6.57 -1.14
C THR A 122 -3.82 -6.00 -1.85
N GLY A 123 -3.91 -5.71 -3.15
CA GLY A 123 -2.82 -5.15 -3.94
C GLY A 123 -1.55 -5.99 -3.85
N SER A 124 -0.47 -5.41 -3.34
CA SER A 124 0.79 -6.12 -3.09
C SER A 124 0.75 -7.07 -1.88
N ALA A 125 -0.36 -7.15 -1.16
CA ALA A 125 -0.54 -7.82 0.13
C ALA A 125 0.38 -7.29 1.26
N CYS A 126 0.86 -6.06 1.18
CA CYS A 126 1.71 -5.49 2.21
C CYS A 126 0.99 -5.41 3.56
N LEU A 127 -0.31 -5.07 3.56
CA LEU A 127 -1.12 -4.93 4.77
C LEU A 127 -1.35 -6.28 5.45
N ILE A 128 -1.97 -7.25 4.76
CA ILE A 128 -2.24 -8.57 5.34
C ILE A 128 -0.95 -9.32 5.70
N SER A 129 0.08 -9.26 4.85
CA SER A 129 1.36 -9.92 5.14
C SER A 129 2.02 -9.37 6.39
N THR A 130 2.00 -8.04 6.56
CA THR A 130 2.52 -7.40 7.77
C THR A 130 1.75 -7.85 9.01
N LEU A 131 0.41 -7.90 8.95
CA LEU A 131 -0.41 -8.40 10.05
C LEU A 131 -0.05 -9.83 10.43
N LEU A 132 0.10 -10.72 9.46
CA LEU A 132 0.46 -12.10 9.74
C LEU A 132 1.88 -12.26 10.30
N LEU A 133 2.79 -11.34 9.99
CA LEU A 133 4.13 -11.31 10.57
C LEU A 133 4.13 -10.75 12.00
N GLU A 134 3.29 -9.75 12.30
CA GLU A 134 3.13 -9.20 13.65
C GLU A 134 2.36 -10.16 14.58
N PHE A 135 1.39 -10.93 14.05
CA PHE A 135 0.52 -11.85 14.78
C PHE A 135 0.72 -13.30 14.28
N PRO A 136 1.53 -14.12 14.97
CA PRO A 136 1.91 -15.46 14.50
C PRO A 136 0.73 -16.42 14.32
N ASN A 137 -0.35 -16.23 15.07
CA ASN A 137 -1.54 -17.09 15.06
C ASN A 137 -2.68 -16.57 14.15
N PHE A 138 -2.49 -15.42 13.48
CA PHE A 138 -3.44 -14.93 12.48
C PHE A 138 -3.33 -15.76 11.20
N LYS A 139 -4.49 -15.95 10.56
CA LYS A 139 -4.62 -16.51 9.21
C LYS A 139 -5.53 -15.61 8.39
N GLY A 140 -5.43 -15.65 7.08
CA GLY A 140 -6.28 -14.77 6.30
C GLY A 140 -6.40 -15.09 4.83
N ILE A 141 -7.22 -14.26 4.18
CA ILE A 141 -7.40 -14.26 2.72
C ILE A 141 -7.22 -12.82 2.25
N GLY A 142 -6.44 -12.62 1.19
CA GLY A 142 -6.41 -11.39 0.42
C GLY A 142 -7.26 -11.55 -0.84
N THR A 143 -8.09 -10.56 -1.16
CA THR A 143 -8.83 -10.52 -2.42
C THR A 143 -8.44 -9.29 -3.23
N ASP A 144 -8.46 -9.43 -4.54
CA ASP A 144 -8.28 -8.31 -5.47
C ASP A 144 -9.02 -8.63 -6.77
N ILE A 145 -9.48 -7.61 -7.46
CA ILE A 145 -10.10 -7.78 -8.78
C ILE A 145 -9.06 -8.04 -9.86
N SER A 146 -7.81 -7.63 -9.63
CA SER A 146 -6.68 -7.75 -10.54
C SER A 146 -5.92 -9.07 -10.30
N GLU A 147 -5.86 -9.92 -11.33
CA GLU A 147 -5.02 -11.13 -11.32
C GLU A 147 -3.53 -10.78 -11.16
N ASP A 148 -3.07 -9.68 -11.72
CA ASP A 148 -1.69 -9.21 -11.58
C ASP A 148 -1.38 -8.85 -10.12
N ALA A 149 -2.32 -8.22 -9.42
CA ALA A 149 -2.19 -7.93 -7.98
C ALA A 149 -2.08 -9.22 -7.17
N ILE A 150 -2.93 -10.20 -7.45
CA ILE A 150 -2.89 -11.52 -6.80
C ILE A 150 -1.54 -12.23 -7.03
N ASN A 151 -0.98 -12.15 -8.23
CA ASN A 151 0.34 -12.73 -8.54
C ASN A 151 1.46 -12.07 -7.70
N ILE A 152 1.42 -10.75 -7.54
CA ILE A 152 2.37 -10.00 -6.70
C ILE A 152 2.18 -10.35 -5.22
N ALA A 153 0.93 -10.41 -4.74
CA ALA A 153 0.58 -10.81 -3.38
C ALA A 153 1.14 -12.20 -3.02
N GLN A 154 0.94 -13.18 -3.90
CA GLN A 154 1.47 -14.54 -3.73
C GLN A 154 3.00 -14.56 -3.68
N LYS A 155 3.66 -13.78 -4.53
CA LYS A 155 5.12 -13.63 -4.53
C LYS A 155 5.60 -13.10 -3.18
N ASN A 156 5.00 -12.03 -2.66
CA ASN A 156 5.34 -11.43 -1.38
C ASN A 156 5.10 -12.40 -0.21
N ALA A 157 3.95 -13.07 -0.19
CA ALA A 157 3.66 -14.05 0.85
C ALA A 157 4.67 -15.22 0.89
N LYS A 158 5.14 -15.67 -0.28
CA LYS A 158 6.18 -16.68 -0.39
C LYS A 158 7.53 -16.18 0.10
N GLU A 159 7.89 -14.93 -0.22
CA GLU A 159 9.14 -14.31 0.20
C GLU A 159 9.22 -14.20 1.73
N TYR A 160 8.10 -13.90 2.38
CA TYR A 160 7.98 -13.82 3.84
C TYR A 160 7.63 -15.15 4.52
N LEU A 161 7.55 -16.26 3.80
CA LEU A 161 7.28 -17.60 4.31
C LEU A 161 5.96 -17.70 5.10
N ILE A 162 4.91 -17.00 4.65
CA ILE A 162 3.57 -16.98 5.26
C ILE A 162 2.49 -17.62 4.37
N ASN A 163 2.86 -18.21 3.27
CA ASN A 163 1.96 -18.81 2.27
C ASN A 163 1.13 -20.00 2.79
N ASP A 164 1.46 -20.54 3.95
CA ASP A 164 0.68 -21.56 4.68
C ASP A 164 -0.42 -20.95 5.57
N ARG A 165 -0.38 -19.64 5.80
CA ARG A 165 -1.33 -18.89 6.64
C ARG A 165 -2.19 -17.90 5.86
N VAL A 166 -1.89 -17.65 4.58
CA VAL A 166 -2.65 -16.74 3.72
C VAL A 166 -2.92 -17.38 2.37
N SER A 167 -4.11 -17.16 1.85
CA SER A 167 -4.48 -17.46 0.46
C SER A 167 -4.97 -16.20 -0.25
N PHE A 168 -4.91 -16.21 -1.58
CA PHE A 168 -5.29 -15.07 -2.40
C PHE A 168 -6.29 -15.50 -3.47
N ILE A 169 -7.33 -14.70 -3.68
CA ILE A 169 -8.45 -15.02 -4.56
C ILE A 169 -8.76 -13.80 -5.44
N VAL A 170 -8.90 -14.01 -6.74
CA VAL A 170 -9.44 -12.98 -7.63
C VAL A 170 -10.93 -12.84 -7.36
N SER A 171 -11.36 -11.69 -6.87
CA SER A 171 -12.74 -11.41 -6.49
C SER A 171 -13.04 -9.92 -6.55
N ASP A 172 -14.24 -9.57 -6.98
CA ASP A 172 -14.77 -8.23 -6.80
C ASP A 172 -15.33 -8.12 -5.37
N TRP A 173 -14.51 -7.58 -4.47
CA TRP A 173 -14.74 -7.46 -3.02
C TRP A 173 -15.09 -8.82 -2.39
N LEU A 174 -16.34 -8.94 -1.88
CA LEU A 174 -16.85 -10.12 -1.17
C LEU A 174 -17.65 -11.10 -2.05
N ASP A 175 -17.64 -10.94 -3.38
CA ASP A 175 -18.50 -11.74 -4.26
C ASP A 175 -18.18 -13.25 -4.18
N ALA A 176 -16.90 -13.61 -4.07
CA ALA A 176 -16.45 -15.00 -3.96
C ALA A 176 -16.24 -15.49 -2.52
N ILE A 177 -16.60 -14.67 -1.49
CA ILE A 177 -16.20 -14.90 -0.11
C ILE A 177 -17.40 -14.99 0.81
N ASP A 178 -17.41 -16.00 1.68
CA ASP A 178 -18.28 -16.01 2.86
C ASP A 178 -17.63 -15.23 4.00
N PHE A 179 -18.05 -13.98 4.17
CA PHE A 179 -17.56 -13.08 5.21
C PHE A 179 -17.77 -13.63 6.64
N ASN A 180 -18.72 -14.55 6.85
CA ASN A 180 -19.00 -15.11 8.17
C ASN A 180 -17.83 -15.88 8.79
N GLN A 181 -16.85 -16.27 7.98
CA GLN A 181 -15.69 -17.04 8.41
C GLN A 181 -14.57 -16.16 9.00
N PHE A 182 -14.70 -14.83 8.94
CA PHE A 182 -13.65 -13.90 9.36
C PHE A 182 -14.07 -13.09 10.61
N ASP A 183 -13.07 -12.79 11.44
CA ASP A 183 -13.19 -11.96 12.63
C ASP A 183 -12.91 -10.48 12.33
N ILE A 184 -12.01 -10.22 11.35
CA ILE A 184 -11.62 -8.87 10.95
C ILE A 184 -11.69 -8.75 9.43
N LEU A 185 -12.29 -7.67 8.95
CA LEU A 185 -12.19 -7.19 7.58
C LEU A 185 -11.35 -5.92 7.56
N ILE A 186 -10.31 -5.92 6.76
CA ILE A 186 -9.49 -4.73 6.48
C ILE A 186 -9.58 -4.36 5.02
N SER A 187 -9.46 -3.07 4.72
CA SER A 187 -9.38 -2.58 3.34
C SER A 187 -8.77 -1.19 3.27
N ASN A 188 -8.00 -0.95 2.20
CA ASN A 188 -7.70 0.38 1.69
C ASN A 188 -8.31 0.47 0.27
N PRO A 189 -9.61 0.76 0.15
CA PRO A 189 -10.28 0.77 -1.14
C PRO A 189 -9.97 2.05 -1.92
N PRO A 190 -10.15 2.08 -3.25
CA PRO A 190 -10.11 3.31 -4.04
C PRO A 190 -11.18 4.30 -3.53
N TYR A 191 -10.78 5.53 -3.27
CA TYR A 191 -11.63 6.53 -2.62
C TYR A 191 -11.58 7.92 -3.25
N ILE A 192 -10.84 8.12 -4.34
CA ILE A 192 -10.72 9.44 -4.95
C ILE A 192 -11.95 9.68 -5.83
N PRO A 193 -12.72 10.78 -5.60
CA PRO A 193 -13.82 11.15 -6.48
C PRO A 193 -13.32 11.31 -7.92
N ARG A 194 -14.11 10.83 -8.89
CA ARG A 194 -13.69 10.78 -10.30
C ARG A 194 -13.30 12.15 -10.85
N GLU A 195 -13.98 13.22 -10.41
CA GLU A 195 -13.66 14.59 -10.81
C GLU A 195 -12.31 15.08 -10.27
N GLU A 196 -11.80 14.51 -9.17
CA GLU A 196 -10.51 14.88 -8.59
C GLU A 196 -9.33 14.13 -9.23
N LEU A 197 -9.58 13.03 -9.97
CA LEU A 197 -8.52 12.21 -10.57
C LEU A 197 -7.59 13.01 -11.49
N GLU A 198 -8.14 13.90 -12.32
CA GLU A 198 -7.34 14.73 -13.23
C GLU A 198 -6.46 15.76 -12.51
N SER A 199 -6.79 16.10 -11.25
CA SER A 199 -6.05 17.04 -10.43
C SER A 199 -4.91 16.41 -9.63
N LEU A 200 -4.79 15.08 -9.66
CA LEU A 200 -3.74 14.36 -8.95
C LEU A 200 -2.34 14.72 -9.47
N PRO A 201 -1.32 14.66 -8.61
CA PRO A 201 0.06 14.80 -9.05
C PRO A 201 0.37 13.83 -10.20
N LEU A 202 1.07 14.30 -11.22
CA LEU A 202 1.44 13.47 -12.37
C LEU A 202 2.16 12.18 -11.96
N GLU A 203 2.91 12.22 -10.88
CA GLU A 203 3.61 11.05 -10.33
C GLU A 203 2.61 9.95 -9.91
N VAL A 204 1.46 10.31 -9.32
CA VAL A 204 0.41 9.35 -8.97
C VAL A 204 -0.26 8.80 -10.23
N LEU A 205 -0.66 9.70 -11.16
CA LEU A 205 -1.34 9.31 -12.40
C LEU A 205 -0.50 8.40 -13.31
N TYR A 206 0.81 8.57 -13.32
CA TYR A 206 1.71 7.76 -14.16
C TYR A 206 2.14 6.44 -13.54
N ASN A 207 2.07 6.31 -12.22
CA ASN A 207 2.68 5.18 -11.53
C ASN A 207 1.69 4.24 -10.87
N ASP A 208 0.51 4.73 -10.48
CA ASP A 208 -0.52 3.92 -9.84
C ASP A 208 -1.63 3.55 -10.85
N PRO A 209 -2.16 2.31 -10.81
CA PRO A 209 -3.25 1.92 -11.69
C PRO A 209 -4.53 2.68 -11.34
N LEU A 210 -5.23 3.21 -12.36
CA LEU A 210 -6.43 4.02 -12.16
C LEU A 210 -7.51 3.29 -11.34
N ILE A 211 -7.63 1.97 -11.53
CA ILE A 211 -8.57 1.12 -10.79
C ILE A 211 -8.31 1.13 -9.27
N ALA A 212 -7.09 1.41 -8.83
CA ALA A 212 -6.74 1.51 -7.41
C ALA A 212 -6.93 2.93 -6.83
N LEU A 213 -7.33 3.90 -7.66
CA LEU A 213 -7.54 5.30 -7.29
C LEU A 213 -9.01 5.72 -7.37
N ASP A 214 -9.73 5.31 -8.44
CA ASP A 214 -11.09 5.75 -8.78
C ASP A 214 -12.12 5.23 -7.77
N GLY A 215 -12.56 6.09 -6.85
CA GLY A 215 -13.62 5.84 -5.87
C GLY A 215 -15.04 6.02 -6.40
N GLY A 216 -15.22 6.21 -7.72
CA GLY A 216 -16.50 6.50 -8.34
C GLY A 216 -16.84 7.99 -8.33
N MET A 217 -18.11 8.32 -8.58
CA MET A 217 -18.55 9.71 -8.74
C MET A 217 -18.33 10.55 -7.50
N ASP A 218 -18.57 9.98 -6.32
CA ASP A 218 -18.53 10.66 -5.02
C ASP A 218 -17.41 10.16 -4.09
N GLY A 219 -16.55 9.25 -4.57
CA GLY A 219 -15.50 8.61 -3.77
C GLY A 219 -16.03 7.55 -2.78
N LEU A 220 -17.32 7.23 -2.81
CA LEU A 220 -17.96 6.32 -1.87
C LEU A 220 -18.38 4.97 -2.47
N GLU A 221 -18.21 4.76 -3.77
CA GLU A 221 -18.77 3.61 -4.49
C GLU A 221 -18.31 2.29 -3.87
N HIS A 222 -17.02 2.15 -3.59
CA HIS A 222 -16.45 0.92 -3.03
C HIS A 222 -16.83 0.72 -1.57
N TYR A 223 -16.87 1.77 -0.75
CA TYR A 223 -17.37 1.68 0.62
C TYR A 223 -18.82 1.19 0.68
N LYS A 224 -19.68 1.74 -0.20
CA LYS A 224 -21.08 1.34 -0.31
C LYS A 224 -21.21 -0.13 -0.68
N LYS A 225 -20.40 -0.62 -1.62
CA LYS A 225 -20.41 -2.02 -2.05
C LYS A 225 -19.94 -2.96 -0.93
N ILE A 226 -18.83 -2.64 -0.26
CA ILE A 226 -18.30 -3.43 0.86
C ILE A 226 -19.33 -3.47 2.01
N ALA A 227 -19.82 -2.32 2.45
CA ALA A 227 -20.72 -2.23 3.60
C ALA A 227 -22.07 -2.90 3.36
N SER A 228 -22.66 -2.78 2.17
CA SER A 228 -23.91 -3.45 1.82
C SER A 228 -23.76 -4.97 1.81
N ASN A 229 -22.64 -5.50 1.35
CA ASN A 229 -22.35 -6.92 1.36
C ASN A 229 -22.21 -7.50 2.78
N ILE A 230 -21.67 -6.72 3.71
CA ILE A 230 -21.54 -7.09 5.13
C ILE A 230 -22.91 -7.13 5.78
N LYS A 231 -23.73 -6.09 5.59
CA LYS A 231 -25.03 -5.94 6.27
C LYS A 231 -26.06 -6.96 5.84
N ASN A 232 -26.01 -7.39 4.59
CA ASN A 232 -26.94 -8.40 4.05
C ASN A 232 -26.68 -9.82 4.58
N LYS A 233 -25.60 -10.03 5.33
CA LYS A 233 -25.24 -11.34 5.92
C LYS A 233 -25.48 -11.27 7.43
N ASN A 234 -26.57 -11.89 7.92
CA ASN A 234 -26.87 -12.03 9.35
C ASN A 234 -25.69 -12.65 10.10
N ASN A 235 -25.16 -11.96 11.08
CA ASN A 235 -24.00 -12.39 11.87
C ASN A 235 -24.29 -12.33 13.36
N ASP A 236 -24.09 -13.47 14.05
CA ASP A 236 -24.18 -13.59 15.51
C ASP A 236 -22.83 -13.31 16.22
N LYS A 237 -21.74 -13.06 15.47
CA LYS A 237 -20.41 -12.80 16.03
C LYS A 237 -20.03 -11.35 15.86
N GLU A 238 -19.44 -10.76 16.90
CA GLU A 238 -18.75 -9.48 16.80
C GLU A 238 -17.62 -9.55 15.77
N LYS A 239 -17.58 -8.59 14.86
CA LYS A 239 -16.59 -8.49 13.80
C LYS A 239 -16.11 -7.06 13.66
N PHE A 240 -14.82 -6.92 13.37
CA PHE A 240 -14.27 -5.61 13.12
C PHE A 240 -14.22 -5.32 11.61
N LEU A 241 -14.75 -4.18 11.24
CA LEU A 241 -14.57 -3.55 9.95
C LEU A 241 -13.56 -2.41 10.11
N ILE A 242 -12.39 -2.49 9.50
CA ILE A 242 -11.31 -1.51 9.62
C ILE A 242 -10.95 -1.03 8.22
N ILE A 243 -11.35 0.18 7.86
CA ILE A 243 -11.22 0.69 6.50
C ILE A 243 -10.49 2.04 6.49
N GLU A 244 -9.49 2.16 5.61
CA GLU A 244 -8.89 3.44 5.27
C GLU A 244 -9.90 4.31 4.53
N ILE A 245 -9.89 5.63 4.80
CA ILE A 245 -10.89 6.57 4.29
C ILE A 245 -10.24 7.83 3.71
N TYR A 246 -10.98 8.47 2.81
CA TYR A 246 -10.66 9.80 2.33
C TYR A 246 -11.29 10.87 3.25
N GLU A 247 -10.48 11.78 3.76
CA GLU A 247 -10.90 12.77 4.76
C GLU A 247 -12.12 13.60 4.33
N ASN A 248 -12.18 13.96 3.04
CA ASN A 248 -13.24 14.82 2.52
C ASN A 248 -14.62 14.13 2.44
N THR A 249 -14.67 12.80 2.42
CA THR A 249 -15.91 12.02 2.28
C THR A 249 -16.39 11.39 3.58
N VAL A 250 -15.73 11.67 4.70
CA VAL A 250 -15.98 11.01 5.99
C VAL A 250 -17.43 11.20 6.47
N ASP A 251 -17.95 12.41 6.43
CA ASP A 251 -19.27 12.71 6.96
C ASP A 251 -20.37 12.04 6.11
N ASP A 252 -20.22 12.04 4.79
CA ASP A 252 -21.13 11.34 3.87
C ASP A 252 -21.06 9.82 4.05
N LEU A 253 -19.85 9.27 4.28
CA LEU A 253 -19.66 7.85 4.56
C LEU A 253 -20.33 7.44 5.88
N PHE A 254 -20.16 8.22 6.95
CA PHE A 254 -20.85 7.96 8.21
C PHE A 254 -22.37 7.98 8.04
N HIS A 255 -22.90 9.01 7.37
CA HIS A 255 -24.33 9.10 7.09
C HIS A 255 -24.85 7.87 6.31
N TYR A 256 -24.10 7.42 5.29
CA TYR A 256 -24.46 6.22 4.54
C TYR A 256 -24.46 4.97 5.43
N LEU A 257 -23.41 4.76 6.25
CA LEU A 257 -23.27 3.61 7.13
C LEU A 257 -24.44 3.56 8.16
N GLU A 258 -24.79 4.69 8.77
CA GLU A 258 -25.93 4.80 9.67
C GLU A 258 -27.26 4.44 8.97
N ASN A 259 -27.48 4.93 7.75
CA ASN A 259 -28.70 4.66 6.98
C ASN A 259 -28.87 3.17 6.64
N ILE A 260 -27.79 2.42 6.48
CA ILE A 260 -27.86 0.98 6.26
C ILE A 260 -27.79 0.17 7.55
N GLY A 261 -27.77 0.85 8.73
CA GLY A 261 -27.93 0.26 10.04
C GLY A 261 -26.64 -0.10 10.78
N PHE A 262 -25.51 0.55 10.48
CA PHE A 262 -24.37 0.58 11.39
C PHE A 262 -24.66 1.58 12.52
N GLU A 263 -24.37 1.20 13.74
CA GLU A 263 -24.61 2.05 14.90
C GLU A 263 -23.46 3.05 15.07
N ARG A 264 -23.79 4.34 15.13
CA ARG A 264 -22.81 5.43 15.23
C ARG A 264 -21.87 5.28 16.42
N GLU A 265 -22.38 4.79 17.55
CA GLU A 265 -21.62 4.56 18.79
C GLU A 265 -20.56 3.47 18.66
N ASN A 266 -20.73 2.54 17.71
CA ASN A 266 -19.82 1.46 17.42
C ASN A 266 -18.77 1.83 16.33
N MET A 267 -18.83 3.05 15.79
CA MET A 267 -17.90 3.55 14.78
C MET A 267 -16.89 4.52 15.39
N ILE A 268 -15.62 4.17 15.35
CA ILE A 268 -14.49 4.96 15.88
C ILE A 268 -13.67 5.48 14.71
N LEU A 269 -13.38 6.78 14.74
CA LEU A 269 -12.55 7.45 13.77
C LEU A 269 -11.13 7.61 14.29
N TYR A 270 -10.15 7.14 13.52
CA TYR A 270 -8.73 7.27 13.82
C TYR A 270 -8.05 8.29 12.89
N TYR A 271 -7.04 8.97 13.42
CA TYR A 271 -6.29 10.03 12.75
C TYR A 271 -4.86 9.58 12.50
N ASP A 272 -4.29 10.01 11.39
CA ASP A 272 -2.86 9.83 11.11
C ASP A 272 -1.98 10.81 11.92
N PHE A 273 -0.65 10.68 11.80
CA PHE A 273 0.30 11.56 12.49
C PHE A 273 0.20 13.03 12.08
N SER A 274 -0.44 13.34 10.95
CA SER A 274 -0.73 14.69 10.48
C SER A 274 -2.08 15.21 10.97
N ASN A 275 -2.74 14.47 11.88
CA ASN A 275 -4.07 14.77 12.42
C ASN A 275 -5.17 14.83 11.34
N ARG A 276 -5.04 14.03 10.28
CA ARG A 276 -6.06 13.85 9.25
C ARG A 276 -6.87 12.60 9.55
N LYS A 277 -8.17 12.67 9.31
CA LYS A 277 -9.08 11.51 9.40
C LYS A 277 -8.62 10.44 8.42
N ARG A 278 -8.34 9.21 8.89
CA ARG A 278 -7.69 8.21 8.05
C ARG A 278 -8.31 6.82 8.08
N VAL A 279 -8.79 6.35 9.22
CA VAL A 279 -9.33 5.00 9.36
C VAL A 279 -10.64 5.04 10.15
N ILE A 280 -11.66 4.34 9.67
CA ILE A 280 -12.87 4.01 10.45
C ILE A 280 -12.75 2.57 10.92
N VAL A 281 -13.03 2.37 12.22
CA VAL A 281 -13.23 1.06 12.82
C VAL A 281 -14.71 0.97 13.21
N SER A 282 -15.42 -0.04 12.72
CA SER A 282 -16.77 -0.40 13.15
C SER A 282 -16.76 -1.80 13.74
N LYS A 283 -17.54 -1.98 14.81
CA LYS A 283 -17.71 -3.24 15.52
C LYS A 283 -19.11 -3.81 15.29
#